data_730b0283eb33c882c73205505c76677d
#
_entry.id   730b0283eb33c882c73205505c76677d
#
_cell.length_a   1.000
_cell.length_b   1.000
_cell.length_c   1.000
_cell.angle_alpha   90.00
_cell.angle_beta   90.00
_cell.angle_gamma   90.00
#
_symmetry.space_group_name_H-M   'P 1'
#
loop_
_entity.id
_entity.type
_entity.pdbx_description
1 polymer ?
#
loop_
_entity_poly.entity_id
_entity_poly.type
_entity_poly.pdbx_seq_one_letter_code
_entity_poly.pdbx_strand_id
1 'polypeptide(L)'
;MRAANSRQRFKLKYRLRQPHRTRSNRGQQITEFAAALVLLVLVLFLPLLDLAILPVRYFMAQELIAQYARQLSHCETLTAAYAVMDADPSLQSRLIHLGGVNPLNLELHLLISTVRTPVQKIDVVKPKTITKEWLPEGHMGPCEYILEVRCETEISPAVIVNFEPKVVGLSKPVTFVLAADSPWENLGRNPITKQFYINE
;
A
#
# COMPACT_ATOMS: atom_id res chain seq x y z
N MET A 1 94.56 -55.16 23.07
CA MET A 1 94.59 -53.74 23.50
C MET A 1 93.25 -53.09 23.15
N ARG A 2 92.63 -52.42 24.12
CA ARG A 2 91.48 -51.54 24.13
C ARG A 2 90.15 -52.01 23.46
N ALA A 3 89.30 -52.48 24.34
CA ALA A 3 87.87 -52.62 24.13
C ALA A 3 87.17 -51.28 23.98
N ALA A 4 86.33 -51.13 23.00
CA ALA A 4 85.44 -49.97 22.88
C ALA A 4 83.99 -50.46 23.13
N ASN A 5 83.48 -50.01 24.24
CA ASN A 5 82.18 -50.31 24.79
C ASN A 5 81.15 -49.37 24.14
N SER A 6 80.29 -49.87 23.21
CA SER A 6 79.26 -49.08 22.65
C SER A 6 77.90 -49.37 23.36
N ARG A 7 77.59 -48.57 24.36
CA ARG A 7 76.28 -48.53 24.99
C ARG A 7 75.24 -47.87 24.05
N GLN A 8 74.49 -48.67 23.33
CA GLN A 8 73.33 -48.16 22.65
C GLN A 8 72.21 -47.84 23.66
N ARG A 9 72.01 -46.57 23.86
CA ARG A 9 70.86 -46.06 24.63
C ARG A 9 69.62 -46.19 23.80
N PHE A 10 68.72 -47.13 24.08
CA PHE A 10 67.37 -47.22 23.61
C PHE A 10 66.55 -46.03 24.17
N LYS A 11 66.34 -44.98 23.34
CA LYS A 11 65.37 -43.95 23.67
C LYS A 11 64.00 -44.44 23.31
N LEU A 12 63.28 -44.96 24.30
CA LEU A 12 61.82 -45.22 24.21
C LEU A 12 61.12 -43.84 24.07
N LYS A 13 60.69 -43.53 22.84
CA LYS A 13 59.79 -42.42 22.59
C LYS A 13 58.40 -42.83 23.01
N TYR A 14 58.00 -42.53 24.25
CA TYR A 14 56.61 -42.56 24.66
C TYR A 14 55.88 -41.44 23.89
N ARG A 15 55.24 -41.81 22.79
CA ARG A 15 54.26 -40.98 22.12
C ARG A 15 53.04 -40.90 23.03
N LEU A 16 52.98 -39.86 23.84
CA LEU A 16 51.71 -39.50 24.54
C LEU A 16 50.65 -39.27 23.49
N ARG A 17 49.84 -40.28 23.29
CA ARG A 17 48.59 -40.19 22.53
C ARG A 17 47.70 -39.20 23.28
N GLN A 18 47.71 -37.94 22.88
CA GLN A 18 46.70 -36.97 23.35
C GLN A 18 45.32 -37.54 23.03
N PRO A 19 44.46 -37.72 24.04
CA PRO A 19 43.11 -38.13 23.77
C PRO A 19 42.46 -37.01 22.96
N HIS A 20 42.12 -37.32 21.68
CA HIS A 20 41.27 -36.46 20.90
C HIS A 20 39.97 -36.33 21.71
N ARG A 21 39.86 -35.21 22.43
CA ARG A 21 38.59 -34.78 23.02
C ARG A 21 37.64 -34.58 21.85
N THR A 22 36.85 -35.62 21.58
CA THR A 22 35.64 -35.51 20.72
C THR A 22 34.74 -34.52 21.41
N ARG A 23 34.94 -33.21 21.12
CA ARG A 23 34.01 -32.17 21.52
C ARG A 23 32.67 -32.60 21.03
N SER A 24 31.75 -32.79 21.95
CA SER A 24 30.37 -33.16 21.68
C SER A 24 29.80 -32.26 20.58
N ASN A 25 29.65 -32.77 19.35
CA ASN A 25 29.12 -32.05 18.19
C ASN A 25 27.67 -31.61 18.39
N ARG A 26 27.00 -32.01 19.47
CA ARG A 26 25.63 -31.66 19.79
C ARG A 26 25.44 -30.13 20.05
N GLY A 27 26.39 -29.49 20.72
CA GLY A 27 26.32 -28.04 20.95
C GLY A 27 26.53 -27.21 19.68
N GLN A 28 27.35 -27.71 18.76
CA GLN A 28 27.60 -27.05 17.47
C GLN A 28 26.37 -27.11 16.55
N GLN A 29 25.68 -28.26 16.50
CA GLN A 29 24.46 -28.42 15.71
C GLN A 29 23.34 -27.47 16.16
N ILE A 30 23.20 -27.25 17.48
CA ILE A 30 22.18 -26.33 18.01
C ILE A 30 22.48 -24.88 17.60
N THR A 31 23.75 -24.44 17.66
CA THR A 31 24.16 -23.09 17.25
C THR A 31 24.03 -22.89 15.74
N GLU A 32 24.37 -23.87 14.92
CA GLU A 32 24.19 -23.85 13.47
C GLU A 32 22.69 -23.78 13.10
N PHE A 33 21.86 -24.58 13.77
CA PHE A 33 20.40 -24.53 13.56
C PHE A 33 19.82 -23.17 13.98
N ALA A 34 20.22 -22.62 15.11
CA ALA A 34 19.77 -21.30 15.55
C ALA A 34 20.17 -20.19 14.55
N ALA A 35 21.42 -20.23 14.05
CA ALA A 35 21.87 -19.28 13.03
C ALA A 35 21.09 -19.42 11.72
N ALA A 36 20.83 -20.64 11.27
CA ALA A 36 20.04 -20.92 10.08
C ALA A 36 18.57 -20.46 10.25
N LEU A 37 17.98 -20.64 11.44
CA LEU A 37 16.62 -20.16 11.74
C LEU A 37 16.54 -18.63 11.72
N VAL A 38 17.51 -17.93 12.32
CA VAL A 38 17.59 -16.46 12.28
C VAL A 38 17.70 -15.97 10.83
N LEU A 39 18.54 -16.59 10.04
CA LEU A 39 18.72 -16.24 8.63
C LEU A 39 17.43 -16.50 7.85
N LEU A 40 16.74 -17.62 8.08
CA LEU A 40 15.44 -17.92 7.47
C LEU A 40 14.41 -16.84 7.79
N VAL A 41 14.31 -16.41 9.05
CA VAL A 41 13.38 -15.37 9.49
C VAL A 41 13.72 -14.04 8.84
N LEU A 42 14.98 -13.62 8.83
CA LEU A 42 15.39 -12.32 8.29
C LEU A 42 15.28 -12.26 6.75
N VAL A 43 15.67 -13.34 6.06
CA VAL A 43 15.76 -13.31 4.59
C VAL A 43 14.48 -13.75 3.91
N LEU A 44 13.70 -14.62 4.52
CA LEU A 44 12.48 -15.16 3.92
C LEU A 44 11.21 -14.62 4.58
N PHE A 45 11.10 -14.70 5.90
CA PHE A 45 9.86 -14.39 6.60
C PHE A 45 9.54 -12.89 6.59
N LEU A 46 10.52 -12.00 6.82
CA LEU A 46 10.27 -10.55 6.81
C LEU A 46 9.81 -10.04 5.44
N PRO A 47 10.47 -10.39 4.30
CA PRO A 47 9.96 -9.99 2.99
C PRO A 47 8.56 -10.54 2.67
N LEU A 48 8.25 -11.77 3.09
CA LEU A 48 6.91 -12.34 2.92
C LEU A 48 5.86 -11.61 3.74
N LEU A 49 6.21 -11.18 4.95
CA LEU A 49 5.32 -10.39 5.80
C LEU A 49 5.03 -9.01 5.18
N ASP A 50 6.04 -8.35 4.63
CA ASP A 50 5.86 -7.09 3.90
C ASP A 50 4.95 -7.27 2.69
N LEU A 51 5.15 -8.32 1.92
CA LEU A 51 4.32 -8.64 0.77
C LEU A 51 2.86 -8.90 1.17
N ALA A 52 2.61 -9.47 2.34
CA ALA A 52 1.27 -9.71 2.86
C ALA A 52 0.60 -8.44 3.41
N ILE A 53 1.37 -7.50 3.97
CA ILE A 53 0.84 -6.26 4.57
C ILE A 53 0.43 -5.24 3.49
N LEU A 54 1.13 -5.17 2.36
CA LEU A 54 0.82 -4.21 1.29
C LEU A 54 -0.63 -4.31 0.79
N PRO A 55 -1.16 -5.49 0.40
CA PRO A 55 -2.55 -5.61 -0.01
C PRO A 55 -3.55 -5.26 1.11
N VAL A 56 -3.25 -5.58 2.37
CA VAL A 56 -4.12 -5.22 3.49
C VAL A 56 -4.24 -3.70 3.61
N ARG A 57 -3.13 -2.97 3.56
CA ARG A 57 -3.12 -1.50 3.58
C ARG A 57 -3.86 -0.92 2.36
N TYR A 58 -3.66 -1.51 1.19
CA TYR A 58 -4.35 -1.12 -0.03
C TYR A 58 -5.88 -1.23 0.13
N PHE A 59 -6.39 -2.39 0.58
CA PHE A 59 -7.83 -2.60 0.75
C PHE A 59 -8.43 -1.70 1.84
N MET A 60 -7.71 -1.47 2.94
CA MET A 60 -8.16 -0.54 3.99
C MET A 60 -8.21 0.91 3.46
N ALA A 61 -7.22 1.34 2.70
CA ALA A 61 -7.20 2.66 2.08
C ALA A 61 -8.33 2.81 1.05
N GLN A 62 -8.55 1.80 0.22
CA GLN A 62 -9.63 1.76 -0.77
C GLN A 62 -11.01 1.88 -0.10
N GLU A 63 -11.24 1.18 1.01
CA GLU A 63 -12.49 1.28 1.76
C GLU A 63 -12.71 2.67 2.35
N LEU A 64 -11.66 3.32 2.88
CA LEU A 64 -11.75 4.69 3.38
C LEU A 64 -12.13 5.68 2.27
N ILE A 65 -11.55 5.55 1.08
CA ILE A 65 -11.87 6.39 -0.07
C ILE A 65 -13.32 6.13 -0.52
N ALA A 66 -13.77 4.87 -0.52
CA ALA A 66 -15.15 4.53 -0.86
C ALA A 66 -16.16 5.12 0.13
N GLN A 67 -15.86 5.10 1.43
CA GLN A 67 -16.70 5.74 2.45
C GLN A 67 -16.74 7.26 2.24
N TYR A 68 -15.60 7.86 1.90
CA TYR A 68 -15.52 9.30 1.66
C TYR A 68 -16.26 9.72 0.39
N ALA A 69 -16.17 8.94 -0.70
CA ALA A 69 -16.93 9.18 -1.92
C ALA A 69 -18.44 9.15 -1.65
N ARG A 70 -18.93 8.18 -0.85
CA ARG A 70 -20.34 8.14 -0.41
C ARG A 70 -20.70 9.36 0.43
N GLN A 71 -19.86 9.79 1.36
CA GLN A 71 -20.11 10.99 2.16
C GLN A 71 -20.26 12.24 1.28
N LEU A 72 -19.38 12.41 0.28
CA LEU A 72 -19.44 13.53 -0.63
C LEU A 72 -20.65 13.49 -1.56
N SER A 73 -21.08 12.31 -1.99
CA SER A 73 -22.26 12.16 -2.88
C SER A 73 -23.58 12.55 -2.20
N HIS A 74 -23.63 12.59 -0.86
CA HIS A 74 -24.77 13.08 -0.09
C HIS A 74 -24.76 14.61 0.13
N CYS A 75 -23.76 15.35 -0.36
CA CYS A 75 -23.74 16.79 -0.27
C CYS A 75 -24.90 17.39 -1.06
N GLU A 76 -25.39 18.55 -0.59
CA GLU A 76 -26.52 19.22 -1.22
C GLU A 76 -26.21 19.69 -2.64
N THR A 77 -25.02 20.28 -2.85
CA THR A 77 -24.57 20.76 -4.14
C THR A 77 -23.17 20.24 -4.49
N LEU A 78 -22.85 20.20 -5.77
CA LEU A 78 -21.50 19.80 -6.23
C LEU A 78 -20.43 20.74 -5.67
N THR A 79 -20.68 22.05 -5.64
CA THR A 79 -19.79 23.04 -5.06
C THR A 79 -19.54 22.80 -3.57
N ALA A 80 -20.58 22.38 -2.83
CA ALA A 80 -20.44 21.99 -1.42
C ALA A 80 -19.54 20.74 -1.25
N ALA A 81 -19.68 19.75 -2.15
CA ALA A 81 -18.81 18.56 -2.12
C ALA A 81 -17.33 18.93 -2.32
N TYR A 82 -17.01 19.79 -3.27
CA TYR A 82 -15.65 20.33 -3.45
C TYR A 82 -15.17 21.11 -2.21
N ALA A 83 -16.03 21.98 -1.66
CA ALA A 83 -15.68 22.77 -0.49
C ALA A 83 -15.41 21.88 0.76
N VAL A 84 -16.19 20.80 0.93
CA VAL A 84 -15.95 19.81 1.98
C VAL A 84 -14.61 19.11 1.76
N MET A 85 -14.31 18.68 0.54
CA MET A 85 -13.04 18.03 0.22
C MET A 85 -11.84 18.94 0.51
N ASP A 86 -11.92 20.21 0.13
CA ASP A 86 -10.84 21.19 0.30
C ASP A 86 -10.65 21.61 1.78
N ALA A 87 -11.74 21.63 2.55
CA ALA A 87 -11.72 22.06 3.95
C ALA A 87 -11.46 20.93 4.96
N ASP A 88 -11.72 19.67 4.56
CA ASP A 88 -11.67 18.52 5.48
C ASP A 88 -10.40 17.69 5.29
N PRO A 89 -9.38 17.84 6.14
CA PRO A 89 -8.19 17.01 6.14
C PRO A 89 -8.43 15.61 6.73
N SER A 90 -9.66 15.27 7.13
CA SER A 90 -9.95 14.05 7.90
C SER A 90 -9.61 12.79 7.12
N LEU A 91 -9.89 12.74 5.80
CA LEU A 91 -9.52 11.60 4.96
C LEU A 91 -8.01 11.39 4.91
N GLN A 92 -7.25 12.45 4.67
CA GLN A 92 -5.78 12.37 4.63
C GLN A 92 -5.23 11.92 5.99
N SER A 93 -5.76 12.48 7.08
CA SER A 93 -5.39 12.08 8.44
C SER A 93 -5.69 10.60 8.70
N ARG A 94 -6.88 10.11 8.32
CA ARG A 94 -7.27 8.70 8.48
C ARG A 94 -6.40 7.76 7.65
N LEU A 95 -6.03 8.13 6.41
CA LEU A 95 -5.11 7.35 5.56
C LEU A 95 -3.73 7.25 6.22
N ILE A 96 -3.18 8.36 6.71
CA ILE A 96 -1.89 8.37 7.42
C ILE A 96 -1.94 7.48 8.68
N HIS A 97 -3.07 7.49 9.41
CA HIS A 97 -3.24 6.66 10.62
C HIS A 97 -3.31 5.15 10.34
N LEU A 98 -3.53 4.71 9.10
CA LEU A 98 -3.38 3.29 8.73
C LEU A 98 -1.92 2.80 8.85
N GLY A 99 -0.98 3.72 9.00
CA GLY A 99 0.44 3.43 9.09
C GLY A 99 1.04 2.97 7.76
N GLY A 100 1.97 3.75 7.23
CA GLY A 100 2.64 3.47 5.97
C GLY A 100 1.80 3.74 4.70
N VAL A 101 0.69 4.46 4.82
CA VAL A 101 -0.09 5.00 3.70
C VAL A 101 0.08 6.51 3.69
N ASN A 102 0.59 7.06 2.60
CA ASN A 102 0.83 8.50 2.44
C ASN A 102 0.06 9.02 1.23
N PRO A 103 -1.03 9.79 1.41
CA PRO A 103 -1.76 10.41 0.31
C PRO A 103 -0.93 11.53 -0.29
N LEU A 104 -0.78 11.53 -1.62
CA LEU A 104 -0.03 12.54 -2.37
C LEU A 104 -0.97 13.57 -3.00
N ASN A 105 -2.01 13.09 -3.67
CA ASN A 105 -2.96 13.92 -4.39
C ASN A 105 -4.37 13.38 -4.22
N LEU A 106 -5.33 14.27 -4.00
CA LEU A 106 -6.75 13.93 -3.85
C LEU A 106 -7.54 14.76 -4.86
N GLU A 107 -8.27 14.09 -5.74
CA GLU A 107 -9.07 14.70 -6.79
C GLU A 107 -10.51 14.22 -6.72
N LEU A 108 -11.44 15.12 -7.00
CA LEU A 108 -12.86 14.83 -7.10
C LEU A 108 -13.29 15.00 -8.54
N HIS A 109 -13.90 13.98 -9.09
CA HIS A 109 -14.42 13.94 -10.44
C HIS A 109 -15.94 13.70 -10.43
N LEU A 110 -16.67 14.43 -11.22
CA LEU A 110 -18.05 14.10 -11.53
C LEU A 110 -18.11 13.54 -12.94
N LEU A 111 -18.36 12.24 -13.05
CA LEU A 111 -18.53 11.55 -14.30
C LEU A 111 -20.01 11.56 -14.69
N ILE A 112 -20.35 12.12 -15.83
CA ILE A 112 -21.70 12.10 -16.37
C ILE A 112 -21.67 11.26 -17.65
N SER A 113 -22.47 10.22 -17.71
CA SER A 113 -22.55 9.32 -18.86
C SER A 113 -23.97 9.18 -19.37
N THR A 114 -24.14 9.12 -20.69
CA THR A 114 -25.46 8.83 -21.29
C THR A 114 -25.73 7.33 -21.20
N VAL A 115 -26.97 6.97 -20.90
CA VAL A 115 -27.43 5.57 -20.88
C VAL A 115 -27.68 5.05 -22.30
N ARG A 116 -27.85 5.97 -23.30
CA ARG A 116 -28.12 5.63 -24.70
C ARG A 116 -26.87 5.30 -25.48
N THR A 117 -26.97 4.49 -26.49
CA THR A 117 -25.91 4.16 -27.44
C THR A 117 -25.88 5.17 -28.61
N PRO A 118 -24.70 5.74 -28.98
CA PRO A 118 -23.39 5.55 -28.38
C PRO A 118 -23.27 6.24 -27.01
N VAL A 119 -22.57 5.58 -26.06
CA VAL A 119 -22.32 6.16 -24.72
C VAL A 119 -21.39 7.33 -24.85
N GLN A 120 -21.85 8.51 -24.45
CA GLN A 120 -21.03 9.71 -24.34
C GLN A 120 -20.75 9.96 -22.86
N LYS A 121 -19.55 10.49 -22.56
CA LYS A 121 -19.12 10.76 -21.19
C LYS A 121 -18.49 12.15 -21.13
N ILE A 122 -18.72 12.84 -20.02
CA ILE A 122 -17.97 14.03 -19.64
C ILE A 122 -17.41 13.83 -18.25
N ASP A 123 -16.26 14.43 -18.00
CA ASP A 123 -15.57 14.45 -16.72
C ASP A 123 -15.45 15.90 -16.24
N VAL A 124 -15.95 16.16 -15.06
CA VAL A 124 -15.95 17.49 -14.43
C VAL A 124 -15.03 17.43 -13.21
N VAL A 125 -13.82 17.96 -13.34
CA VAL A 125 -12.76 17.90 -12.31
C VAL A 125 -12.78 19.09 -11.34
N LYS A 126 -13.52 20.15 -11.65
CA LYS A 126 -13.64 21.36 -10.80
C LYS A 126 -15.07 21.85 -10.85
N PRO A 127 -15.52 22.62 -9.85
CA PRO A 127 -16.83 23.25 -9.90
C PRO A 127 -16.97 24.06 -11.20
N LYS A 128 -17.79 23.57 -12.10
CA LYS A 128 -18.00 24.15 -13.42
C LYS A 128 -19.50 24.00 -13.78
N THR A 129 -20.05 25.01 -14.38
CA THR A 129 -21.41 24.93 -14.87
C THR A 129 -21.54 23.84 -15.92
N ILE A 130 -22.38 22.84 -15.62
CA ILE A 130 -22.70 21.75 -16.53
C ILE A 130 -23.67 22.29 -17.57
N THR A 131 -23.41 22.02 -18.85
CA THR A 131 -24.28 22.49 -19.94
C THR A 131 -25.68 21.86 -19.83
N LYS A 132 -26.70 22.59 -20.26
CA LYS A 132 -28.10 22.17 -20.13
C LYS A 132 -28.39 20.80 -20.76
N GLU A 133 -27.59 20.40 -21.74
CA GLU A 133 -27.70 19.13 -22.46
C GLU A 133 -27.46 17.92 -21.55
N TRP A 134 -26.57 18.08 -20.58
CA TRP A 134 -26.14 17.02 -19.65
C TRP A 134 -26.88 17.05 -18.31
N LEU A 135 -27.83 17.95 -18.14
CA LEU A 135 -28.67 17.98 -16.95
C LEU A 135 -29.78 16.93 -17.02
N PRO A 136 -30.42 16.56 -15.91
CA PRO A 136 -31.46 15.51 -15.89
C PRO A 136 -32.59 15.68 -16.90
N GLU A 137 -32.94 16.91 -17.29
CA GLU A 137 -33.93 17.23 -18.29
C GLU A 137 -33.34 17.60 -19.67
N GLY A 138 -32.05 17.39 -19.85
CA GLY A 138 -31.33 17.69 -21.08
C GLY A 138 -31.67 16.74 -22.23
N HIS A 139 -31.39 17.15 -23.46
CA HIS A 139 -31.71 16.37 -24.66
C HIS A 139 -30.77 15.18 -24.92
N MET A 140 -29.63 15.08 -24.19
CA MET A 140 -28.80 13.89 -24.26
C MET A 140 -29.48 12.62 -23.75
N GLY A 141 -30.64 12.76 -23.10
CA GLY A 141 -31.45 11.66 -22.59
C GLY A 141 -31.08 11.33 -21.14
N PRO A 142 -31.54 10.19 -20.62
CA PRO A 142 -31.23 9.80 -19.27
C PRO A 142 -29.69 9.67 -19.11
N CYS A 143 -29.17 10.44 -18.17
CA CYS A 143 -27.74 10.41 -17.80
C CYS A 143 -27.57 9.78 -16.43
N GLU A 144 -26.46 9.10 -16.26
CA GLU A 144 -25.98 8.61 -14.99
C GLU A 144 -24.92 9.58 -14.46
N TYR A 145 -25.02 9.92 -13.18
CA TYR A 145 -24.13 10.87 -12.51
C TYR A 145 -23.38 10.13 -11.41
N ILE A 146 -22.07 10.02 -11.56
CA ILE A 146 -21.20 9.29 -10.65
C ILE A 146 -20.16 10.25 -10.12
N LEU A 147 -20.08 10.36 -8.80
CA LEU A 147 -19.01 11.06 -8.12
C LEU A 147 -17.86 10.08 -7.87
N GLU A 148 -16.71 10.37 -8.43
CA GLU A 148 -15.49 9.57 -8.27
C GLU A 148 -14.47 10.36 -7.46
N VAL A 149 -13.98 9.75 -6.39
CA VAL A 149 -12.84 10.27 -5.61
C VAL A 149 -11.61 9.49 -6.03
N ARG A 150 -10.60 10.19 -6.53
CA ARG A 150 -9.29 9.64 -6.88
C ARG A 150 -8.25 10.12 -5.89
N CYS A 151 -7.44 9.20 -5.40
CA CYS A 151 -6.35 9.51 -4.50
C CYS A 151 -5.08 8.78 -4.94
N GLU A 152 -4.05 9.55 -5.27
CA GLU A 152 -2.72 8.99 -5.45
C GLU A 152 -2.07 8.79 -4.09
N THR A 153 -1.66 7.56 -3.79
CA THR A 153 -1.11 7.18 -2.48
C THR A 153 0.16 6.39 -2.62
N GLU A 154 1.11 6.64 -1.74
CA GLU A 154 2.27 5.78 -1.53
C GLU A 154 2.02 4.84 -0.36
N ILE A 155 2.19 3.53 -0.60
CA ILE A 155 2.10 2.50 0.44
C ILE A 155 3.50 1.97 0.71
N SER A 156 3.95 2.18 1.94
CA SER A 156 5.27 1.74 2.40
C SER A 156 5.24 0.31 2.91
N PRO A 157 6.33 -0.46 2.75
CA PRO A 157 6.50 -1.75 3.43
C PRO A 157 6.52 -1.57 4.95
N ALA A 158 6.26 -2.63 5.72
CA ALA A 158 6.31 -2.59 7.19
C ALA A 158 7.75 -2.52 7.70
N VAL A 159 8.66 -3.19 7.02
CA VAL A 159 10.08 -3.22 7.32
C VAL A 159 10.85 -2.76 6.09
N ILE A 160 11.46 -1.57 6.18
CA ILE A 160 12.28 -1.07 5.09
C ILE A 160 13.65 -1.78 5.15
N VAL A 161 13.85 -2.73 4.27
CA VAL A 161 15.15 -3.41 4.14
C VAL A 161 15.92 -2.76 3.00
N ASN A 162 17.08 -2.18 3.33
CA ASN A 162 17.94 -1.56 2.32
C ASN A 162 18.70 -2.62 1.53
N PHE A 163 18.05 -3.15 0.50
CA PHE A 163 18.70 -3.97 -0.52
C PHE A 163 19.25 -3.10 -1.65
N GLU A 164 20.36 -3.48 -2.22
CA GLU A 164 20.78 -3.01 -3.53
C GLU A 164 20.77 -4.21 -4.51
N PRO A 165 20.04 -4.15 -5.64
CA PRO A 165 19.22 -3.03 -6.13
C PRO A 165 17.93 -2.82 -5.32
N LYS A 166 17.45 -1.56 -5.26
CA LYS A 166 16.21 -1.22 -4.53
C LYS A 166 15.01 -1.88 -5.19
N VAL A 167 14.29 -2.70 -4.43
CA VAL A 167 13.09 -3.41 -4.88
C VAL A 167 11.85 -2.66 -4.41
N VAL A 168 10.97 -2.32 -5.36
CA VAL A 168 9.68 -1.65 -5.07
C VAL A 168 8.81 -2.60 -4.23
N GLY A 169 8.22 -2.09 -3.15
CA GLY A 169 7.41 -2.89 -2.22
C GLY A 169 8.20 -3.57 -1.09
N LEU A 170 9.53 -3.60 -1.14
CA LEU A 170 10.39 -4.13 -0.08
C LEU A 170 11.36 -3.09 0.47
N SER A 171 11.95 -2.26 -0.39
CA SER A 171 12.90 -1.21 0.01
C SER A 171 12.45 0.19 -0.40
N LYS A 172 11.37 0.29 -1.19
CA LYS A 172 10.73 1.55 -1.60
C LYS A 172 9.22 1.43 -1.49
N PRO A 173 8.52 2.53 -1.19
CA PRO A 173 7.07 2.58 -1.30
C PRO A 173 6.57 2.21 -2.70
N VAL A 174 5.34 1.73 -2.77
CA VAL A 174 4.61 1.50 -4.02
C VAL A 174 3.57 2.60 -4.16
N THR A 175 3.54 3.27 -5.32
CA THR A 175 2.51 4.27 -5.62
C THR A 175 1.32 3.58 -6.27
N PHE A 176 0.13 3.86 -5.73
CA PHE A 176 -1.14 3.41 -6.26
C PHE A 176 -2.06 4.60 -6.50
N VAL A 177 -2.88 4.50 -7.54
CA VAL A 177 -4.04 5.37 -7.73
C VAL A 177 -5.25 4.61 -7.25
N LEU A 178 -5.81 5.06 -6.13
CA LEU A 178 -7.05 4.53 -5.56
C LEU A 178 -8.20 5.37 -6.10
N ALA A 179 -9.27 4.72 -6.54
CA ALA A 179 -10.47 5.39 -7.00
C ALA A 179 -11.71 4.71 -6.43
N ALA A 180 -12.70 5.51 -6.05
CA ALA A 180 -13.97 4.99 -5.58
C ALA A 180 -15.12 5.85 -6.10
N ASP A 181 -16.16 5.18 -6.51
CA ASP A 181 -17.34 5.74 -7.14
C ASP A 181 -18.52 5.75 -6.18
N SER A 182 -19.34 6.79 -6.26
CA SER A 182 -20.64 6.83 -5.63
C SER A 182 -21.63 7.55 -6.53
N PRO A 183 -22.87 7.03 -6.70
CA PRO A 183 -23.89 7.74 -7.47
C PRO A 183 -24.20 9.07 -6.79
N TRP A 184 -24.34 10.13 -7.59
CA TRP A 184 -24.77 11.42 -7.11
C TRP A 184 -26.28 11.38 -6.82
N GLU A 185 -26.65 11.66 -5.58
CA GLU A 185 -28.06 11.46 -5.15
C GLU A 185 -28.94 12.68 -5.40
N ASN A 186 -28.39 13.91 -5.29
CA ASN A 186 -29.18 15.12 -5.36
C ASN A 186 -29.34 15.66 -6.79
N LEU A 187 -30.25 15.10 -7.54
CA LEU A 187 -30.60 15.53 -8.90
C LEU A 187 -31.79 16.52 -8.91
N GLY A 188 -32.22 16.99 -7.74
CA GLY A 188 -33.31 17.94 -7.60
C GLY A 188 -32.97 19.35 -8.07
N ARG A 189 -33.97 20.22 -8.03
CA ARG A 189 -33.84 21.64 -8.31
C ARG A 189 -33.99 22.46 -7.04
N ASN A 190 -33.17 23.47 -6.88
CA ASN A 190 -33.32 24.46 -5.85
C ASN A 190 -34.65 25.21 -6.05
N PRO A 191 -35.56 25.25 -5.05
CA PRO A 191 -36.88 25.88 -5.18
C PRO A 191 -36.79 27.40 -5.38
N ILE A 192 -35.67 28.03 -4.98
CA ILE A 192 -35.48 29.48 -5.07
C ILE A 192 -34.83 29.84 -6.43
N THR A 193 -33.68 29.25 -6.75
CA THR A 193 -32.90 29.57 -7.97
C THR A 193 -33.45 28.87 -9.21
N LYS A 194 -34.23 27.80 -9.03
CA LYS A 194 -34.73 26.91 -10.12
C LYS A 194 -33.61 26.16 -10.86
N GLN A 195 -32.36 26.27 -10.40
CA GLN A 195 -31.25 25.53 -10.94
C GLN A 195 -31.20 24.10 -10.35
N PHE A 196 -30.57 23.18 -11.06
CA PHE A 196 -30.29 21.86 -10.51
C PHE A 196 -29.17 21.96 -9.47
N TYR A 197 -29.31 21.29 -8.33
CA TYR A 197 -28.29 21.29 -7.27
C TYR A 197 -26.91 20.83 -7.73
N ILE A 198 -26.87 19.91 -8.70
CA ILE A 198 -25.62 19.46 -9.32
C ILE A 198 -24.89 20.59 -10.07
N ASN A 199 -25.55 21.70 -10.34
CA ASN A 199 -25.02 22.84 -11.11
C ASN A 199 -24.91 24.13 -10.27
N GLU A 200 -25.13 24.04 -8.99
CA GLU A 200 -24.99 25.11 -7.99
C GLU A 200 -23.66 25.11 -7.25
#